data_3a03aced3fcfe69d200906741d114808
#
_entry.id   3a03aced3fcfe69d200906741d114808
#
_cell.length_a   1.000
_cell.length_b   1.000
_cell.length_c   1.000
_cell.angle_alpha   90.00
_cell.angle_beta   90.00
_cell.angle_gamma   90.00
#
_symmetry.space_group_name_H-M   'P 1'
#
loop_
_entity.id
_entity.type
_entity.pdbx_description
1 polymer ?
#
loop_
_entity_poly.entity_id
_entity_poly.type
_entity_poly.pdbx_seq_one_letter_code
_entity_poly.pdbx_strand_id
1 'polypeptide(L)'
;MTNNKYVLDWINSMAEMVGPKEIVWIDGSEEQTEALRAEACRTGELEPLNQDVYPNCYLHRTAINDVARVEHRTFICTSKKEDAGNINNWMDPKECYETLSKLYKNSYNGKTMYVIPYSMGVVGSDFAKIGIELTDSIYVVLNMIIMTRVGKNVIEALGDSADFVKGLHAVADCDEEKRYICHFPEDNTIWSVNSGYGGNVLLGKKCFALRIASYLGRKEGWMAEHMLILGLENPQGEIKYISAAFPSACGKTNLAMLIPPEIYKKAGYKVWTVGDDIAWIRVGEDGRLYAINPENGFFGVAPGTNEHSNYNALMTTKKNCIFTNVCHNLDDNTVWWEGLDNNPPKNAINWKGEKWDYTKYDKADKVNTSGAHPNSRFTAMATNCPCISSEFNSLKGVPLSAIIFGGRRAKTAPLVYESRNWQNGTFVGSIMASETTAAAAGAVGVVRRDPMAMRPFVGYDMGDYFAHWLNMGKMIPNAPKIFHVNWFRTDAEGHFIWPGFGDNMRVLLWILDRCEGKVDAVETPIGFVPKAEDINIEGLEDVTIDTIRELLTIDNESWLEDVENIKNFYKQVGDRVPAELYEELAALEANLKK
;
A
#
# COMPACT_ATOMS: atom_id res chain seq x y z
N MET A 1 27.49 -12.65 -11.86
CA MET A 1 26.17 -13.17 -12.21
C MET A 1 25.71 -12.75 -13.61
N THR A 2 26.26 -11.67 -14.18
CA THR A 2 25.85 -11.19 -15.52
C THR A 2 27.04 -10.60 -16.29
N ASN A 3 26.93 -10.60 -17.63
CA ASN A 3 27.81 -9.87 -18.55
C ASN A 3 27.14 -8.58 -19.10
N ASN A 4 25.97 -8.22 -18.61
CA ASN A 4 25.24 -7.04 -19.00
C ASN A 4 26.07 -5.78 -18.68
N LYS A 5 26.52 -5.09 -19.72
CA LYS A 5 27.38 -3.93 -19.60
C LYS A 5 26.71 -2.78 -18.85
N TYR A 6 25.44 -2.52 -19.10
CA TYR A 6 24.69 -1.45 -18.43
C TYR A 6 24.61 -1.66 -16.92
N VAL A 7 24.38 -2.90 -16.50
CA VAL A 7 24.34 -3.28 -15.09
C VAL A 7 25.73 -3.12 -14.45
N LEU A 8 26.76 -3.67 -15.07
CA LEU A 8 28.13 -3.65 -14.53
C LEU A 8 28.70 -2.23 -14.45
N ASP A 9 28.52 -1.41 -15.50
CA ASP A 9 28.98 -0.03 -15.51
C ASP A 9 28.31 0.80 -14.40
N TRP A 10 27.00 0.62 -14.21
CA TRP A 10 26.29 1.29 -13.12
C TRP A 10 26.76 0.85 -11.74
N ILE A 11 26.86 -0.45 -11.48
CA ILE A 11 27.34 -0.99 -10.20
C ILE A 11 28.76 -0.49 -9.89
N ASN A 12 29.65 -0.52 -10.86
CA ASN A 12 31.02 -0.04 -10.71
C ASN A 12 31.07 1.46 -10.38
N SER A 13 30.26 2.27 -11.05
CA SER A 13 30.14 3.71 -10.78
C SER A 13 29.66 3.97 -9.35
N MET A 14 28.64 3.24 -8.88
CA MET A 14 28.15 3.39 -7.52
C MET A 14 29.18 2.90 -6.50
N ALA A 15 29.84 1.78 -6.75
CA ALA A 15 30.89 1.24 -5.89
C ALA A 15 32.07 2.21 -5.73
N GLU A 16 32.48 2.88 -6.80
CA GLU A 16 33.50 3.92 -6.75
C GLU A 16 33.11 5.07 -5.81
N MET A 17 31.85 5.47 -5.83
CA MET A 17 31.34 6.53 -4.96
C MET A 17 31.23 6.11 -3.50
N VAL A 18 30.64 4.94 -3.21
CA VAL A 18 30.32 4.53 -1.84
C VAL A 18 31.46 3.76 -1.14
N GLY A 19 32.41 3.20 -1.88
CA GLY A 19 33.66 2.61 -1.37
C GLY A 19 33.50 1.35 -0.53
N PRO A 20 32.81 0.28 -1.02
CA PRO A 20 32.66 -0.95 -0.26
C PRO A 20 33.98 -1.75 -0.17
N LYS A 21 34.11 -2.56 0.87
CA LYS A 21 35.24 -3.53 0.98
C LYS A 21 35.07 -4.70 0.01
N GLU A 22 33.86 -5.07 -0.32
CA GLU A 22 33.52 -6.17 -1.24
C GLU A 22 32.12 -5.99 -1.82
N ILE A 23 31.85 -6.68 -2.93
CA ILE A 23 30.54 -6.70 -3.60
C ILE A 23 30.03 -8.14 -3.59
N VAL A 24 28.81 -8.32 -3.06
CA VAL A 24 28.15 -9.63 -2.97
C VAL A 24 26.85 -9.61 -3.73
N TRP A 25 26.72 -10.45 -4.74
CA TRP A 25 25.49 -10.66 -5.47
C TRP A 25 24.54 -11.58 -4.73
N ILE A 26 23.28 -11.19 -4.65
CA ILE A 26 22.22 -12.02 -4.07
C ILE A 26 21.64 -12.91 -5.16
N ASP A 27 21.83 -14.21 -5.00
CA ASP A 27 21.45 -15.22 -6.00
C ASP A 27 20.07 -15.84 -5.78
N GLY A 28 19.42 -15.51 -4.64
CA GLY A 28 18.10 -16.03 -4.27
C GLY A 28 18.12 -17.46 -3.72
N SER A 29 19.28 -18.07 -3.52
CA SER A 29 19.38 -19.41 -2.93
C SER A 29 19.05 -19.42 -1.43
N GLU A 30 18.49 -20.52 -0.95
CA GLU A 30 18.24 -20.70 0.47
C GLU A 30 19.55 -20.79 1.25
N GLU A 31 20.59 -21.39 0.68
CA GLU A 31 21.92 -21.47 1.29
C GLU A 31 22.48 -20.08 1.60
N GLN A 32 22.47 -19.17 0.63
CA GLN A 32 22.92 -17.79 0.85
C GLN A 32 22.01 -17.05 1.84
N THR A 33 20.70 -17.24 1.76
CA THR A 33 19.73 -16.61 2.66
C THR A 33 19.98 -17.04 4.12
N GLU A 34 20.22 -18.33 4.36
CA GLU A 34 20.57 -18.86 5.70
C GLU A 34 21.88 -18.27 6.21
N ALA A 35 22.90 -18.16 5.36
CA ALA A 35 24.18 -17.55 5.74
C ALA A 35 23.99 -16.06 6.11
N LEU A 36 23.14 -15.32 5.40
CA LEU A 36 22.83 -13.92 5.69
C LEU A 36 22.04 -13.78 7.00
N ARG A 37 21.09 -14.66 7.27
CA ARG A 37 20.36 -14.68 8.56
C ARG A 37 21.33 -14.91 9.73
N ALA A 38 22.24 -15.87 9.59
CA ALA A 38 23.26 -16.16 10.60
C ALA A 38 24.19 -14.95 10.84
N GLU A 39 24.63 -14.29 9.78
CA GLU A 39 25.45 -13.09 9.88
C GLU A 39 24.70 -11.92 10.52
N ALA A 40 23.44 -11.69 10.16
CA ALA A 40 22.62 -10.66 10.77
C ALA A 40 22.39 -10.90 12.28
N CYS A 41 22.26 -12.16 12.69
CA CYS A 41 22.16 -12.52 14.10
C CYS A 41 23.49 -12.31 14.82
N ARG A 42 24.61 -12.64 14.18
CA ARG A 42 25.95 -12.45 14.74
C ARG A 42 26.27 -10.97 14.98
N THR A 43 25.87 -10.10 14.07
CA THR A 43 26.11 -8.64 14.17
C THR A 43 25.08 -7.92 15.04
N GLY A 44 23.98 -8.59 15.42
CA GLY A 44 22.88 -7.99 16.18
C GLY A 44 21.89 -7.20 15.33
N GLU A 45 22.01 -7.22 14.01
CA GLU A 45 21.05 -6.60 13.09
C GLU A 45 19.68 -7.30 13.17
N LEU A 46 19.65 -8.61 13.42
CA LEU A 46 18.46 -9.41 13.73
C LEU A 46 18.63 -10.13 15.07
N GLU A 47 17.54 -10.27 15.80
CA GLU A 47 17.42 -11.12 16.98
C GLU A 47 16.55 -12.34 16.64
N PRO A 48 17.06 -13.59 16.78
CA PRO A 48 16.24 -14.76 16.52
C PRO A 48 15.18 -14.91 17.60
N LEU A 49 13.94 -15.17 17.21
CA LEU A 49 12.84 -15.46 18.10
C LEU A 49 12.79 -16.94 18.48
N ASN A 50 11.88 -17.34 19.35
CA ASN A 50 11.65 -18.73 19.72
C ASN A 50 11.28 -19.55 18.48
N GLN A 51 12.20 -20.38 18.00
CA GLN A 51 12.05 -21.12 16.75
C GLN A 51 11.01 -22.25 16.82
N ASP A 52 10.62 -22.69 18.01
CA ASP A 52 9.54 -23.68 18.20
C ASP A 52 8.15 -23.05 17.96
N VAL A 53 8.01 -21.76 18.25
CA VAL A 53 6.76 -21.00 18.13
C VAL A 53 6.74 -20.18 16.83
N TYR A 54 7.87 -19.59 16.47
CA TYR A 54 8.06 -18.70 15.31
C TYR A 54 9.24 -19.20 14.44
N PRO A 55 9.08 -20.31 13.72
CA PRO A 55 10.17 -20.85 12.89
C PRO A 55 10.60 -19.83 11.82
N ASN A 56 11.93 -19.61 11.73
CA ASN A 56 12.56 -18.62 10.86
C ASN A 56 12.02 -17.18 11.03
N CYS A 57 11.62 -16.81 12.25
CA CYS A 57 11.20 -15.45 12.56
C CYS A 57 12.25 -14.71 13.36
N TYR A 58 12.38 -13.43 13.07
CA TYR A 58 13.39 -12.54 13.62
C TYR A 58 12.80 -11.18 14.00
N LEU A 59 13.45 -10.52 14.95
CA LEU A 59 13.13 -9.17 15.37
C LEU A 59 14.24 -8.22 14.94
N HIS A 60 13.84 -7.06 14.43
CA HIS A 60 14.71 -5.93 14.11
C HIS A 60 14.22 -4.66 14.79
N ARG A 61 15.13 -3.80 15.21
CA ARG A 61 14.84 -2.44 15.67
C ARG A 61 15.59 -1.44 14.81
N THR A 62 14.86 -0.45 14.29
CA THR A 62 15.45 0.69 13.59
C THR A 62 15.98 1.72 14.59
N ALA A 63 16.71 2.72 14.10
CA ALA A 63 17.02 3.88 14.93
C ALA A 63 15.72 4.55 15.46
N ILE A 64 15.78 5.11 16.66
CA ILE A 64 14.59 5.69 17.34
C ILE A 64 13.93 6.81 16.50
N ASN A 65 14.72 7.55 15.74
CA ASN A 65 14.25 8.61 14.85
C ASN A 65 13.85 8.12 13.43
N ASP A 66 13.82 6.80 13.20
CA ASP A 66 13.64 6.21 11.87
C ASP A 66 12.61 5.08 11.92
N VAL A 67 11.35 5.43 12.11
CA VAL A 67 10.25 4.50 12.42
C VAL A 67 9.06 4.59 11.46
N ALA A 68 9.11 5.51 10.49
CA ALA A 68 8.04 5.76 9.54
C ALA A 68 8.58 6.32 8.22
N ARG A 69 7.74 6.28 7.18
CA ARG A 69 8.01 7.01 5.94
C ARG A 69 8.08 8.52 6.22
N VAL A 70 8.97 9.20 5.51
CA VAL A 70 9.21 10.65 5.66
C VAL A 70 8.78 11.39 4.40
N GLU A 71 7.52 11.78 4.32
CA GLU A 71 6.96 12.44 3.13
C GLU A 71 7.64 13.78 2.84
N HIS A 72 7.96 14.56 3.87
CA HIS A 72 8.64 15.85 3.73
C HIS A 72 10.11 15.72 3.28
N ARG A 73 10.68 14.52 3.31
CA ARG A 73 12.04 14.20 2.83
C ARG A 73 12.02 13.32 1.58
N THR A 74 10.85 13.16 0.97
CA THR A 74 10.66 12.37 -0.26
C THR A 74 10.47 13.33 -1.43
N PHE A 75 11.24 13.13 -2.49
CA PHE A 75 11.33 14.04 -3.64
C PHE A 75 11.09 13.32 -4.96
N ILE A 76 10.46 14.03 -5.88
CA ILE A 76 10.35 13.66 -7.29
C ILE A 76 11.20 14.66 -8.08
N CYS A 77 12.25 14.16 -8.71
CA CYS A 77 13.29 14.96 -9.36
C CYS A 77 13.17 14.83 -10.88
N THR A 78 12.27 15.60 -11.45
CA THR A 78 12.06 15.74 -12.88
C THR A 78 12.87 16.93 -13.42
N SER A 79 13.24 16.90 -14.70
CA SER A 79 13.99 17.99 -15.34
C SER A 79 13.23 19.32 -15.33
N LYS A 80 11.91 19.27 -15.40
CA LYS A 80 11.02 20.43 -15.25
C LYS A 80 10.22 20.28 -13.96
N LYS A 81 10.21 21.32 -13.14
CA LYS A 81 9.48 21.36 -11.88
C LYS A 81 7.97 21.07 -12.07
N GLU A 82 7.40 21.62 -13.14
CA GLU A 82 5.98 21.45 -13.47
C GLU A 82 5.59 19.99 -13.68
N ASP A 83 6.53 19.14 -14.12
CA ASP A 83 6.27 17.73 -14.37
C ASP A 83 6.22 16.89 -13.08
N ALA A 84 6.81 17.39 -11.99
CA ALA A 84 6.61 16.82 -10.65
C ALA A 84 5.27 17.25 -10.03
N GLY A 85 4.79 18.43 -10.38
CA GLY A 85 3.54 19.00 -9.90
C GLY A 85 3.63 19.63 -8.51
N ASN A 86 2.53 20.27 -8.11
CA ASN A 86 2.47 21.04 -6.86
C ASN A 86 2.32 20.17 -5.59
N ILE A 87 1.90 18.93 -5.74
CA ILE A 87 1.67 18.02 -4.60
C ILE A 87 2.98 17.38 -4.14
N ASN A 88 3.88 17.07 -5.06
CA ASN A 88 5.18 16.48 -4.76
C ASN A 88 6.20 17.54 -4.28
N ASN A 89 7.13 17.11 -3.43
CA ASN A 89 8.36 17.88 -3.22
C ASN A 89 9.26 17.68 -4.44
N TRP A 90 9.82 18.75 -4.93
CA TRP A 90 10.70 18.72 -6.11
C TRP A 90 12.10 19.23 -5.79
N MET A 91 13.08 18.63 -6.44
CA MET A 91 14.46 19.10 -6.47
C MET A 91 14.98 18.92 -7.90
N ASP A 92 15.75 19.87 -8.39
CA ASP A 92 16.44 19.74 -9.67
C ASP A 92 17.29 18.46 -9.69
N PRO A 93 17.19 17.60 -10.72
CA PRO A 93 17.89 16.30 -10.73
C PRO A 93 19.40 16.44 -10.58
N LYS A 94 20.02 17.39 -11.28
CA LYS A 94 21.47 17.60 -11.22
C LYS A 94 21.90 18.05 -9.83
N GLU A 95 21.21 19.03 -9.27
CA GLU A 95 21.46 19.52 -7.91
C GLU A 95 21.28 18.38 -6.89
N CYS A 96 20.23 17.57 -7.06
CA CYS A 96 19.96 16.43 -6.18
C CYS A 96 21.11 15.40 -6.23
N TYR A 97 21.54 14.99 -7.42
CA TYR A 97 22.67 14.06 -7.56
C TYR A 97 23.97 14.62 -6.94
N GLU A 98 24.26 15.90 -7.16
CA GLU A 98 25.43 16.55 -6.58
C GLU A 98 25.37 16.59 -5.04
N THR A 99 24.22 16.94 -4.48
CA THR A 99 24.00 17.00 -3.02
C THR A 99 24.10 15.61 -2.39
N LEU A 100 23.39 14.63 -2.95
CA LEU A 100 23.36 13.28 -2.40
C LEU A 100 24.68 12.55 -2.58
N SER A 101 25.41 12.76 -3.67
CA SER A 101 26.73 12.14 -3.88
C SER A 101 27.71 12.44 -2.76
N LYS A 102 27.62 13.63 -2.15
CA LYS A 102 28.42 13.99 -0.98
C LYS A 102 28.05 13.14 0.26
N LEU A 103 26.78 12.83 0.41
CA LEU A 103 26.29 11.99 1.52
C LEU A 103 26.63 10.51 1.32
N TYR A 104 26.62 10.06 0.06
CA TYR A 104 26.97 8.68 -0.27
C TYR A 104 28.48 8.40 -0.29
N LYS A 105 29.31 9.42 -0.50
CA LYS A 105 30.75 9.27 -0.62
C LYS A 105 31.32 8.50 0.59
N ASN A 106 31.95 7.36 0.30
CA ASN A 106 32.53 6.46 1.31
C ASN A 106 31.55 5.94 2.37
N SER A 107 30.24 5.98 2.11
CA SER A 107 29.22 5.53 3.07
C SER A 107 29.25 4.01 3.32
N TYR A 108 29.84 3.24 2.41
CA TYR A 108 30.05 1.79 2.57
C TYR A 108 31.46 1.41 3.03
N ASN A 109 32.26 2.36 3.48
CA ASN A 109 33.62 2.07 3.93
C ASN A 109 33.62 1.00 5.03
N GLY A 110 34.37 -0.10 4.79
CA GLY A 110 34.41 -1.25 5.67
C GLY A 110 33.18 -2.17 5.64
N LYS A 111 32.21 -1.88 4.76
CA LYS A 111 30.98 -2.65 4.61
C LYS A 111 30.93 -3.40 3.28
N THR A 112 30.03 -4.37 3.21
CA THR A 112 29.70 -5.09 1.98
C THR A 112 28.63 -4.33 1.19
N MET A 113 28.80 -4.22 -0.12
CA MET A 113 27.74 -3.84 -1.04
C MET A 113 26.98 -5.10 -1.47
N TYR A 114 25.72 -5.20 -1.10
CA TYR A 114 24.83 -6.24 -1.59
C TYR A 114 24.14 -5.78 -2.86
N VAL A 115 24.19 -6.61 -3.90
CA VAL A 115 23.53 -6.38 -5.20
C VAL A 115 22.33 -7.29 -5.29
N ILE A 116 21.14 -6.71 -5.26
CA ILE A 116 19.86 -7.44 -5.22
C ILE A 116 19.15 -7.30 -6.56
N PRO A 117 19.28 -8.27 -7.49
CA PRO A 117 18.43 -8.31 -8.66
C PRO A 117 17.04 -8.84 -8.27
N TYR A 118 16.00 -8.09 -8.57
CA TYR A 118 14.63 -8.45 -8.19
C TYR A 118 13.62 -8.14 -9.29
N SER A 119 12.52 -8.89 -9.29
CA SER A 119 11.38 -8.66 -10.16
C SER A 119 10.18 -8.19 -9.34
N MET A 120 9.56 -7.12 -9.81
CA MET A 120 8.21 -6.74 -9.44
C MET A 120 7.26 -7.42 -10.41
N GLY A 121 6.43 -8.33 -9.89
CA GLY A 121 5.68 -9.29 -10.69
C GLY A 121 6.45 -10.59 -10.96
N VAL A 122 5.72 -11.59 -11.44
CA VAL A 122 6.29 -12.93 -11.75
C VAL A 122 7.19 -12.83 -12.97
N VAL A 123 8.40 -13.38 -12.87
CA VAL A 123 9.34 -13.43 -14.00
C VAL A 123 8.69 -14.18 -15.18
N GLY A 124 8.74 -13.57 -16.36
CA GLY A 124 8.09 -14.09 -17.57
C GLY A 124 6.69 -13.55 -17.82
N SER A 125 6.11 -12.78 -16.89
CA SER A 125 4.87 -12.05 -17.11
C SER A 125 5.13 -10.74 -17.88
N ASP A 126 4.20 -10.37 -18.77
CA ASP A 126 4.21 -9.06 -19.45
C ASP A 126 4.04 -7.89 -18.47
N PHE A 127 3.52 -8.15 -17.28
CA PHE A 127 3.43 -7.16 -16.20
C PHE A 127 4.75 -6.93 -15.47
N ALA A 128 5.67 -7.90 -15.51
CA ALA A 128 6.88 -7.87 -14.69
C ALA A 128 7.85 -6.77 -15.13
N LYS A 129 8.47 -6.14 -14.15
CA LYS A 129 9.58 -5.19 -14.34
C LYS A 129 10.71 -5.52 -13.38
N ILE A 130 11.93 -5.33 -13.86
CA ILE A 130 13.14 -5.68 -13.13
C ILE A 130 13.74 -4.43 -12.50
N GLY A 131 14.22 -4.60 -11.27
CA GLY A 131 15.05 -3.63 -10.57
C GLY A 131 16.32 -4.30 -10.03
N ILE A 132 17.30 -3.46 -9.74
CA ILE A 132 18.50 -3.86 -9.00
C ILE A 132 18.67 -2.85 -7.86
N GLU A 133 18.66 -3.34 -6.63
CA GLU A 133 18.94 -2.51 -5.46
C GLU A 133 20.34 -2.80 -4.92
N LEU A 134 21.10 -1.73 -4.67
CA LEU A 134 22.37 -1.76 -3.95
C LEU A 134 22.13 -1.29 -2.52
N THR A 135 22.63 -2.06 -1.54
CA THR A 135 22.45 -1.72 -0.12
C THR A 135 23.63 -2.22 0.71
N ASP A 136 23.88 -1.58 1.84
CA ASP A 136 24.84 -1.98 2.87
C ASP A 136 24.19 -2.74 4.05
N SER A 137 22.87 -3.04 3.96
CA SER A 137 22.10 -3.64 5.05
C SER A 137 21.61 -5.05 4.73
N ILE A 138 21.97 -6.03 5.60
CA ILE A 138 21.43 -7.39 5.48
C ILE A 138 19.93 -7.42 5.78
N TYR A 139 19.45 -6.57 6.69
CA TYR A 139 18.00 -6.41 6.94
C TYR A 139 17.25 -6.09 5.65
N VAL A 140 17.77 -5.16 4.86
CA VAL A 140 17.18 -4.81 3.55
C VAL A 140 17.20 -6.01 2.61
N VAL A 141 18.33 -6.72 2.51
CA VAL A 141 18.44 -7.92 1.65
C VAL A 141 17.37 -8.95 2.01
N LEU A 142 17.25 -9.30 3.28
CA LEU A 142 16.32 -10.33 3.75
C LEU A 142 14.86 -9.91 3.57
N ASN A 143 14.54 -8.64 3.81
CA ASN A 143 13.21 -8.11 3.54
C ASN A 143 12.88 -8.09 2.03
N MET A 144 13.84 -7.72 1.18
CA MET A 144 13.65 -7.74 -0.27
C MET A 144 13.41 -9.17 -0.80
N ILE A 145 14.07 -10.17 -0.25
CA ILE A 145 13.85 -11.58 -0.59
C ILE A 145 12.39 -12.00 -0.29
N ILE A 146 11.81 -11.49 0.80
CA ILE A 146 10.42 -11.75 1.16
C ILE A 146 9.46 -10.94 0.26
N MET A 147 9.73 -9.66 0.09
CA MET A 147 8.81 -8.70 -0.54
C MET A 147 8.80 -8.74 -2.05
N THR A 148 9.88 -9.24 -2.67
CA THR A 148 10.05 -9.28 -4.13
C THR A 148 10.53 -10.66 -4.57
N ARG A 149 10.63 -10.87 -5.88
CA ARG A 149 11.19 -12.11 -6.42
C ARG A 149 12.65 -11.87 -6.78
N VAL A 150 13.55 -12.38 -5.92
CA VAL A 150 14.98 -12.11 -5.99
C VAL A 150 15.73 -13.31 -6.57
N GLY A 151 16.71 -13.06 -7.41
CA GLY A 151 17.68 -14.08 -7.69
C GLY A 151 18.25 -14.08 -9.12
N LYS A 152 18.95 -15.18 -9.39
CA LYS A 152 19.67 -15.41 -10.64
C LYS A 152 18.75 -15.41 -11.86
N ASN A 153 17.54 -15.98 -11.73
CA ASN A 153 16.56 -16.03 -12.80
C ASN A 153 16.10 -14.62 -13.26
N VAL A 154 16.13 -13.65 -12.34
CA VAL A 154 15.79 -12.27 -12.66
C VAL A 154 16.85 -11.64 -13.57
N ILE A 155 18.11 -11.82 -13.22
CA ILE A 155 19.22 -11.28 -14.02
C ILE A 155 19.34 -11.99 -15.38
N GLU A 156 19.01 -13.28 -15.43
CA GLU A 156 18.91 -14.03 -16.68
C GLU A 156 17.79 -13.50 -17.58
N ALA A 157 16.63 -13.17 -16.99
CA ALA A 157 15.50 -12.59 -17.71
C ALA A 157 15.81 -11.18 -18.24
N LEU A 158 16.60 -10.39 -17.51
CA LEU A 158 17.06 -9.08 -17.97
C LEU A 158 17.95 -9.19 -19.21
N GLY A 159 18.81 -10.23 -19.27
CA GLY A 159 19.77 -10.43 -20.37
C GLY A 159 20.68 -9.21 -20.55
N ASP A 160 20.79 -8.71 -21.76
CA ASP A 160 21.62 -7.54 -22.13
C ASP A 160 20.83 -6.22 -22.15
N SER A 161 19.61 -6.20 -21.62
CA SER A 161 18.74 -5.02 -21.63
C SER A 161 19.27 -3.93 -20.67
N ALA A 162 19.08 -2.68 -21.06
CA ALA A 162 19.27 -1.51 -20.20
C ALA A 162 18.01 -1.14 -19.40
N ASP A 163 16.90 -1.85 -19.62
CA ASP A 163 15.60 -1.54 -19.01
C ASP A 163 15.48 -2.18 -17.63
N PHE A 164 16.05 -1.55 -16.64
CA PHE A 164 15.91 -1.90 -15.22
C PHE A 164 15.90 -0.66 -14.35
N VAL A 165 15.21 -0.73 -13.22
CA VAL A 165 15.17 0.35 -12.22
C VAL A 165 16.39 0.23 -11.31
N LYS A 166 17.12 1.35 -11.17
CA LYS A 166 18.36 1.46 -10.41
C LYS A 166 18.06 2.00 -9.02
N GLY A 167 18.32 1.22 -7.99
CA GLY A 167 18.13 1.63 -6.60
C GLY A 167 19.45 1.67 -5.84
N LEU A 168 19.75 2.80 -5.19
CA LEU A 168 20.91 2.93 -4.30
C LEU A 168 20.41 3.32 -2.90
N HIS A 169 20.73 2.48 -1.92
CA HIS A 169 20.41 2.70 -0.52
C HIS A 169 21.67 2.67 0.34
N ALA A 170 21.77 3.60 1.28
CA ALA A 170 22.77 3.60 2.35
C ALA A 170 22.11 3.92 3.68
N VAL A 171 22.36 3.11 4.70
CA VAL A 171 21.91 3.39 6.08
C VAL A 171 22.60 4.64 6.63
N ALA A 172 23.89 4.80 6.33
CA ALA A 172 24.73 5.90 6.81
C ALA A 172 24.57 6.10 8.33
N ASP A 173 24.42 7.32 8.79
CA ASP A 173 24.31 7.64 10.21
C ASP A 173 22.84 7.76 10.70
N CYS A 174 21.87 7.46 9.85
CA CYS A 174 20.43 7.68 10.13
C CYS A 174 20.11 9.12 10.58
N ASP A 175 20.86 10.10 10.07
CA ASP A 175 20.67 11.50 10.36
C ASP A 175 19.41 12.02 9.66
N GLU A 176 18.39 12.38 10.42
CA GLU A 176 17.10 12.84 9.89
C GLU A 176 17.18 14.12 9.07
N GLU A 177 18.14 15.00 9.35
CA GLU A 177 18.39 16.23 8.59
C GLU A 177 19.06 15.97 7.23
N LYS A 178 19.72 14.82 7.09
CA LYS A 178 20.39 14.35 5.87
C LYS A 178 19.70 13.16 5.23
N ARG A 179 18.49 12.85 5.68
CA ARG A 179 17.67 11.77 5.13
C ARG A 179 16.97 12.23 3.87
N TYR A 180 17.15 11.48 2.80
CA TYR A 180 16.53 11.76 1.50
C TYR A 180 16.04 10.47 0.87
N ILE A 181 14.83 10.49 0.33
CA ILE A 181 14.29 9.46 -0.54
C ILE A 181 13.94 10.14 -1.87
N CYS A 182 14.81 10.00 -2.86
CA CYS A 182 14.72 10.73 -4.12
C CYS A 182 14.45 9.80 -5.29
N HIS A 183 13.53 10.22 -6.15
CA HIS A 183 13.11 9.50 -7.35
C HIS A 183 13.48 10.33 -8.58
N PHE A 184 14.10 9.68 -9.55
CA PHE A 184 14.48 10.26 -10.84
C PHE A 184 13.74 9.49 -11.93
N PRO A 185 12.44 9.78 -12.17
CA PRO A 185 11.60 8.96 -13.04
C PRO A 185 12.11 8.90 -14.48
N GLU A 186 12.71 9.98 -14.96
CA GLU A 186 13.28 10.05 -16.30
C GLU A 186 14.53 9.16 -16.48
N ASP A 187 15.19 8.81 -15.36
CA ASP A 187 16.41 7.97 -15.32
C ASP A 187 16.15 6.55 -14.78
N ASN A 188 14.92 6.18 -14.48
CA ASN A 188 14.61 4.93 -13.78
C ASN A 188 15.47 4.70 -12.52
N THR A 189 15.63 5.74 -11.69
CA THR A 189 16.57 5.72 -10.56
C THR A 189 15.91 6.15 -9.26
N ILE A 190 16.30 5.49 -8.16
CA ILE A 190 15.85 5.78 -6.79
C ILE A 190 17.08 5.83 -5.90
N TRP A 191 17.24 6.92 -5.14
CA TRP A 191 18.29 7.07 -4.15
C TRP A 191 17.70 7.33 -2.77
N SER A 192 18.00 6.44 -1.81
CA SER A 192 17.58 6.55 -0.41
C SER A 192 18.78 6.51 0.52
N VAL A 193 18.95 7.53 1.35
CA VAL A 193 20.10 7.68 2.24
C VAL A 193 19.67 8.13 3.63
N ASN A 194 20.41 7.71 4.66
CA ASN A 194 20.19 8.02 6.07
C ASN A 194 18.88 7.44 6.65
N SER A 195 18.46 6.29 6.15
CA SER A 195 17.36 5.51 6.72
C SER A 195 17.68 4.02 6.70
N GLY A 196 17.19 3.31 7.69
CA GLY A 196 17.15 1.85 7.78
C GLY A 196 15.73 1.33 7.93
N TYR A 197 14.73 2.20 7.91
CA TYR A 197 13.33 1.82 8.04
C TYR A 197 12.77 1.28 6.71
N GLY A 198 12.13 0.08 6.77
CA GLY A 198 11.64 -0.64 5.59
C GLY A 198 10.84 0.19 4.58
N GLY A 199 9.95 1.06 5.06
CA GLY A 199 9.16 1.93 4.17
C GLY A 199 9.98 2.93 3.34
N ASN A 200 11.21 3.21 3.73
CA ASN A 200 12.14 4.11 3.04
C ASN A 200 13.23 3.37 2.25
N VAL A 201 13.47 2.10 2.54
CA VAL A 201 14.67 1.39 2.08
C VAL A 201 14.39 0.12 1.28
N LEU A 202 13.18 -0.42 1.34
CA LEU A 202 12.71 -1.47 0.44
C LEU A 202 12.25 -0.83 -0.86
N LEU A 203 13.20 -0.54 -1.73
CA LEU A 203 12.99 0.34 -2.89
C LEU A 203 12.06 -0.25 -3.94
N GLY A 204 11.80 -1.55 -3.91
CA GLY A 204 10.82 -2.21 -4.76
C GLY A 204 9.37 -1.85 -4.41
N LYS A 205 9.08 -1.45 -3.17
CA LYS A 205 7.71 -1.22 -2.70
C LYS A 205 7.16 0.14 -3.17
N LYS A 206 7.09 1.15 -2.33
CA LYS A 206 6.48 2.46 -2.66
C LYS A 206 7.27 3.24 -3.71
N CYS A 207 8.58 3.17 -3.65
CA CYS A 207 9.45 3.90 -4.57
C CYS A 207 9.33 3.39 -6.00
N PHE A 208 9.53 2.09 -6.23
CA PHE A 208 9.42 1.51 -7.56
C PHE A 208 7.96 1.20 -7.93
N ALA A 209 7.27 0.38 -7.12
CA ALA A 209 5.97 -0.16 -7.50
C ALA A 209 4.86 0.90 -7.62
N LEU A 210 5.02 2.07 -7.04
CA LEU A 210 4.09 3.19 -7.18
C LEU A 210 4.72 4.41 -7.84
N ARG A 211 5.75 5.04 -7.26
CA ARG A 211 6.26 6.33 -7.77
C ARG A 211 6.89 6.21 -9.15
N ILE A 212 7.84 5.34 -9.34
CA ILE A 212 8.43 5.09 -10.67
C ILE A 212 7.41 4.40 -11.59
N ALA A 213 6.71 3.39 -11.10
CA ALA A 213 5.76 2.63 -11.89
C ALA A 213 4.56 3.46 -12.38
N SER A 214 4.05 4.41 -11.60
CA SER A 214 3.00 5.33 -12.07
C SER A 214 3.47 6.19 -13.24
N TYR A 215 4.71 6.66 -13.20
CA TYR A 215 5.34 7.37 -14.31
C TYR A 215 5.50 6.48 -15.56
N LEU A 216 6.01 5.25 -15.38
CA LEU A 216 6.14 4.28 -16.48
C LEU A 216 4.78 3.89 -17.06
N GLY A 217 3.79 3.66 -16.21
CA GLY A 217 2.45 3.30 -16.62
C GLY A 217 1.80 4.37 -17.50
N ARG A 218 1.99 5.65 -17.18
CA ARG A 218 1.55 6.75 -18.04
C ARG A 218 2.15 6.67 -19.44
N LYS A 219 3.44 6.37 -19.55
CA LYS A 219 4.15 6.26 -20.84
C LYS A 219 3.76 5.03 -21.63
N GLU A 220 3.51 3.90 -20.95
CA GLU A 220 3.32 2.60 -21.56
C GLU A 220 1.85 2.19 -21.68
N GLY A 221 0.92 2.96 -21.10
CA GLY A 221 -0.52 2.69 -21.19
C GLY A 221 -1.03 1.66 -20.17
N TRP A 222 -0.54 1.68 -18.94
CA TRP A 222 -1.02 0.87 -17.83
C TRP A 222 -1.06 1.68 -16.52
N MET A 223 -1.58 1.10 -15.46
CA MET A 223 -1.76 1.80 -14.19
C MET A 223 -1.05 1.08 -13.05
N ALA A 224 -0.32 1.82 -12.22
CA ALA A 224 0.21 1.37 -10.94
C ALA A 224 -0.58 2.07 -9.83
N GLU A 225 -1.31 1.30 -9.03
CA GLU A 225 -2.28 1.84 -8.10
C GLU A 225 -2.08 1.32 -6.68
N HIS A 226 -2.37 2.18 -5.71
CA HIS A 226 -2.34 1.85 -4.29
C HIS A 226 -3.63 1.15 -3.90
N MET A 227 -3.76 -0.10 -4.35
CA MET A 227 -4.98 -0.89 -4.24
C MET A 227 -4.73 -2.30 -3.75
N LEU A 228 -5.66 -2.82 -2.96
CA LEU A 228 -5.79 -4.24 -2.73
C LEU A 228 -6.40 -4.94 -3.95
N ILE A 229 -6.22 -6.25 -4.04
CA ILE A 229 -6.88 -7.11 -5.02
C ILE A 229 -7.50 -8.29 -4.28
N LEU A 230 -8.80 -8.45 -4.38
CA LEU A 230 -9.60 -9.41 -3.63
C LEU A 230 -10.47 -10.23 -4.58
N GLY A 231 -10.54 -11.55 -4.36
CA GLY A 231 -11.47 -12.44 -5.04
C GLY A 231 -12.59 -12.88 -4.11
N LEU A 232 -13.84 -12.82 -4.58
CA LEU A 232 -15.00 -13.41 -3.93
C LEU A 232 -15.46 -14.63 -4.73
N GLU A 233 -15.46 -15.78 -4.08
CA GLU A 233 -15.96 -17.04 -4.63
C GLU A 233 -17.39 -17.28 -4.15
N ASN A 234 -18.30 -17.49 -5.08
CA ASN A 234 -19.68 -17.81 -4.76
C ASN A 234 -19.86 -19.32 -4.48
N PRO A 235 -21.04 -19.77 -4.00
CA PRO A 235 -21.28 -21.19 -3.72
C PRO A 235 -21.12 -22.13 -4.92
N GLN A 236 -21.16 -21.61 -6.14
CA GLN A 236 -20.97 -22.37 -7.39
C GLN A 236 -19.48 -22.48 -7.81
N GLY A 237 -18.56 -21.87 -7.02
CA GLY A 237 -17.13 -21.89 -7.29
C GLY A 237 -16.67 -20.83 -8.30
N GLU A 238 -17.53 -19.90 -8.70
CA GLU A 238 -17.17 -18.77 -9.55
C GLU A 238 -16.52 -17.66 -8.72
N ILE A 239 -15.36 -17.18 -9.18
CA ILE A 239 -14.60 -16.12 -8.50
C ILE A 239 -14.68 -14.82 -9.29
N LYS A 240 -15.08 -13.74 -8.64
CA LYS A 240 -15.03 -12.37 -9.16
C LYS A 240 -13.97 -11.58 -8.40
N TYR A 241 -13.17 -10.81 -9.14
CA TYR A 241 -12.10 -10.02 -8.56
C TYR A 241 -12.44 -8.53 -8.56
N ILE A 242 -12.06 -7.87 -7.49
CA ILE A 242 -12.18 -6.42 -7.32
C ILE A 242 -10.86 -5.84 -6.86
N SER A 243 -10.60 -4.60 -7.23
CA SER A 243 -9.53 -3.81 -6.59
C SER A 243 -10.12 -2.63 -5.85
N ALA A 244 -9.45 -2.22 -4.76
CA ALA A 244 -9.96 -1.16 -3.90
C ALA A 244 -8.83 -0.29 -3.34
N ALA A 245 -9.04 1.02 -3.38
CA ALA A 245 -8.14 2.02 -2.84
C ALA A 245 -8.76 2.69 -1.61
N PHE A 246 -7.99 2.74 -0.53
CA PHE A 246 -8.36 3.41 0.71
C PHE A 246 -7.19 4.22 1.24
N PRO A 247 -7.40 5.42 1.81
CA PRO A 247 -6.38 6.13 2.56
C PRO A 247 -5.88 5.31 3.76
N SER A 248 -4.76 5.71 4.32
CA SER A 248 -4.19 5.06 5.51
C SER A 248 -5.23 4.97 6.65
N ALA A 249 -5.20 3.86 7.39
CA ALA A 249 -6.09 3.58 8.53
C ALA A 249 -7.59 3.49 8.18
N CYS A 250 -7.94 3.24 6.92
CA CYS A 250 -9.33 3.05 6.47
C CYS A 250 -9.71 1.58 6.18
N GLY A 251 -8.93 0.61 6.69
CA GLY A 251 -9.29 -0.80 6.68
C GLY A 251 -8.91 -1.59 5.42
N LYS A 252 -7.97 -1.10 4.61
CA LYS A 252 -7.56 -1.76 3.35
C LYS A 252 -7.07 -3.19 3.56
N THR A 253 -6.12 -3.42 4.46
CA THR A 253 -5.57 -4.77 4.72
C THR A 253 -6.62 -5.71 5.28
N ASN A 254 -7.49 -5.23 6.16
CA ASN A 254 -8.58 -6.04 6.70
C ASN A 254 -9.58 -6.45 5.62
N LEU A 255 -9.85 -5.58 4.65
CA LEU A 255 -10.71 -5.91 3.52
C LEU A 255 -10.05 -6.93 2.59
N ALA A 256 -8.75 -6.78 2.32
CA ALA A 256 -7.99 -7.69 1.45
C ALA A 256 -8.00 -9.14 1.93
N MET A 257 -8.04 -9.35 3.23
CA MET A 257 -7.99 -10.65 3.91
C MET A 257 -9.28 -10.95 4.68
N LEU A 258 -10.40 -10.38 4.23
CA LEU A 258 -11.70 -10.46 4.88
C LEU A 258 -12.12 -11.91 5.13
N ILE A 259 -12.67 -12.14 6.33
CA ILE A 259 -13.31 -13.40 6.69
C ILE A 259 -14.83 -13.23 6.52
N PRO A 260 -15.47 -14.04 5.66
CA PRO A 260 -16.91 -13.97 5.48
C PRO A 260 -17.68 -14.14 6.78
N PRO A 261 -18.79 -13.43 7.00
CA PRO A 261 -19.73 -13.74 8.08
C PRO A 261 -20.21 -15.19 8.03
N GLU A 262 -20.58 -15.72 9.17
CA GLU A 262 -20.93 -17.14 9.31
C GLU A 262 -22.05 -17.59 8.37
N ILE A 263 -23.04 -16.73 8.12
CA ILE A 263 -24.14 -17.03 7.17
C ILE A 263 -23.62 -17.26 5.74
N TYR A 264 -22.60 -16.51 5.32
CA TYR A 264 -21.99 -16.66 4.00
C TYR A 264 -21.02 -17.83 3.94
N LYS A 265 -20.28 -18.09 5.01
CA LYS A 265 -19.43 -19.31 5.10
C LYS A 265 -20.27 -20.58 4.95
N LYS A 266 -21.37 -20.68 5.70
CA LYS A 266 -22.31 -21.81 5.64
C LYS A 266 -22.95 -21.96 4.25
N ALA A 267 -23.18 -20.85 3.57
CA ALA A 267 -23.69 -20.85 2.19
C ALA A 267 -22.64 -21.26 1.15
N GLY A 268 -21.35 -21.31 1.50
CA GLY A 268 -20.26 -21.73 0.61
C GLY A 268 -19.47 -20.59 -0.02
N TYR A 269 -19.64 -19.36 0.45
CA TYR A 269 -18.83 -18.23 0.00
C TYR A 269 -17.42 -18.30 0.58
N LYS A 270 -16.42 -17.88 -0.22
CA LYS A 270 -15.02 -17.77 0.19
C LYS A 270 -14.43 -16.46 -0.30
N VAL A 271 -13.41 -16.00 0.42
CA VAL A 271 -12.64 -14.81 0.08
C VAL A 271 -11.19 -15.21 -0.15
N TRP A 272 -10.61 -14.71 -1.22
CA TRP A 272 -9.22 -14.95 -1.61
C TRP A 272 -8.49 -13.63 -1.77
N THR A 273 -7.26 -13.51 -1.25
CA THR A 273 -6.43 -12.33 -1.48
C THR A 273 -5.41 -12.58 -2.58
N VAL A 274 -5.28 -11.60 -3.48
CA VAL A 274 -4.20 -11.53 -4.45
C VAL A 274 -3.15 -10.51 -3.99
N GLY A 275 -3.59 -9.42 -3.38
CA GLY A 275 -2.71 -8.41 -2.83
C GLY A 275 -3.41 -7.49 -1.84
N ASP A 276 -2.64 -6.95 -0.90
CA ASP A 276 -3.17 -6.07 0.15
C ASP A 276 -2.89 -4.58 -0.07
N ASP A 277 -1.97 -4.22 -0.94
CA ASP A 277 -1.43 -2.86 -0.96
C ASP A 277 -1.25 -2.26 -2.36
N ILE A 278 -0.71 -3.00 -3.32
CA ILE A 278 -0.36 -2.47 -4.65
C ILE A 278 -0.92 -3.37 -5.75
N ALA A 279 -1.50 -2.75 -6.77
CA ALA A 279 -1.98 -3.40 -7.98
C ALA A 279 -1.36 -2.75 -9.21
N TRP A 280 -0.84 -3.58 -10.11
CA TRP A 280 -0.48 -3.16 -11.47
C TRP A 280 -1.56 -3.66 -12.42
N ILE A 281 -2.13 -2.74 -13.20
CA ILE A 281 -3.36 -2.97 -13.95
C ILE A 281 -3.13 -2.66 -15.42
N ARG A 282 -3.44 -3.61 -16.29
CA ARG A 282 -3.31 -3.50 -17.75
C ARG A 282 -4.61 -3.88 -18.45
N VAL A 283 -4.77 -3.39 -19.68
CA VAL A 283 -5.83 -3.82 -20.59
C VAL A 283 -5.44 -5.17 -21.16
N GLY A 284 -6.30 -6.18 -20.99
CA GLY A 284 -6.13 -7.52 -21.57
C GLY A 284 -6.60 -7.60 -23.02
N GLU A 285 -6.32 -8.73 -23.67
CA GLU A 285 -6.71 -9.01 -25.07
C GLU A 285 -8.23 -8.99 -25.28
N ASP A 286 -8.99 -9.30 -24.24
CA ASP A 286 -10.47 -9.28 -24.25
C ASP A 286 -11.05 -7.88 -23.96
N GLY A 287 -10.21 -6.85 -23.85
CA GLY A 287 -10.63 -5.47 -23.57
C GLY A 287 -11.03 -5.19 -22.12
N ARG A 288 -10.79 -6.15 -21.21
CA ARG A 288 -11.00 -5.98 -19.76
C ARG A 288 -9.71 -5.54 -19.07
N LEU A 289 -9.83 -4.98 -17.87
CA LEU A 289 -8.67 -4.73 -17.01
C LEU A 289 -8.26 -5.98 -16.26
N TYR A 290 -6.95 -6.24 -16.25
CA TYR A 290 -6.31 -7.31 -15.49
C TYR A 290 -5.32 -6.72 -14.47
N ALA A 291 -5.32 -7.27 -13.27
CA ALA A 291 -4.46 -6.82 -12.18
C ALA A 291 -3.54 -7.94 -11.69
N ILE A 292 -2.32 -7.55 -11.34
CA ILE A 292 -1.39 -8.38 -10.57
C ILE A 292 -1.01 -7.67 -9.28
N ASN A 293 -0.60 -8.44 -8.28
CA ASN A 293 0.21 -7.92 -7.19
C ASN A 293 1.69 -7.96 -7.61
N PRO A 294 2.37 -6.82 -7.77
CA PRO A 294 3.78 -6.82 -8.14
C PRO A 294 4.69 -7.34 -7.02
N GLU A 295 4.22 -7.32 -5.78
CA GLU A 295 4.97 -7.77 -4.60
C GLU A 295 4.81 -9.28 -4.36
N ASN A 296 5.78 -9.87 -3.63
CA ASN A 296 5.77 -11.28 -3.23
C ASN A 296 5.37 -11.48 -1.76
N GLY A 297 5.29 -10.42 -1.01
CA GLY A 297 5.04 -10.42 0.43
C GLY A 297 4.20 -9.26 0.91
N PHE A 298 3.94 -9.28 2.21
CA PHE A 298 3.23 -8.22 2.92
C PHE A 298 4.18 -7.49 3.88
N PHE A 299 4.08 -6.18 3.90
CA PHE A 299 4.73 -5.30 4.87
C PHE A 299 3.62 -4.61 5.69
N GLY A 300 3.04 -5.39 6.60
CA GLY A 300 1.84 -5.00 7.33
C GLY A 300 2.12 -4.26 8.63
N VAL A 301 1.14 -3.45 9.06
CA VAL A 301 1.15 -2.81 10.39
C VAL A 301 0.81 -3.86 11.45
N ALA A 302 1.65 -4.00 12.48
CA ALA A 302 1.46 -4.98 13.54
C ALA A 302 0.39 -4.55 14.57
N PRO A 303 0.43 -3.36 15.18
CA PRO A 303 -0.56 -2.96 16.18
C PRO A 303 -2.00 -3.10 15.70
N GLY A 304 -2.85 -3.65 16.56
CA GLY A 304 -4.25 -3.93 16.25
C GLY A 304 -4.52 -5.21 15.47
N THR A 305 -3.49 -5.89 14.96
CA THR A 305 -3.63 -7.19 14.29
C THR A 305 -3.79 -8.29 15.33
N ASN A 306 -4.95 -8.97 15.31
CA ASN A 306 -5.28 -10.05 16.24
C ASN A 306 -6.25 -11.05 15.60
N GLU A 307 -6.62 -12.09 16.34
CA GLU A 307 -7.53 -13.14 15.86
C GLU A 307 -8.92 -12.62 15.42
N HIS A 308 -9.39 -11.52 16.01
CA HIS A 308 -10.70 -10.96 15.72
C HIS A 308 -10.67 -9.91 14.60
N SER A 309 -9.65 -9.06 14.61
CA SER A 309 -9.54 -7.96 13.62
C SER A 309 -9.08 -8.44 12.25
N ASN A 310 -8.08 -9.34 12.22
CA ASN A 310 -7.54 -9.91 10.98
C ASN A 310 -6.78 -11.22 11.26
N TYR A 311 -7.52 -12.31 11.41
CA TYR A 311 -6.97 -13.65 11.63
C TYR A 311 -5.97 -14.05 10.54
N ASN A 312 -6.27 -13.79 9.28
CA ASN A 312 -5.42 -14.18 8.17
C ASN A 312 -4.07 -13.46 8.20
N ALA A 313 -4.05 -12.16 8.50
CA ALA A 313 -2.80 -11.42 8.67
C ALA A 313 -1.99 -11.96 9.85
N LEU A 314 -2.65 -12.24 10.98
CA LEU A 314 -1.98 -12.82 12.15
C LEU A 314 -1.32 -14.16 11.81
N MET A 315 -2.03 -15.06 11.13
CA MET A 315 -1.49 -16.36 10.73
C MET A 315 -0.33 -16.23 9.74
N THR A 316 -0.33 -15.21 8.91
CA THR A 316 0.75 -14.92 7.96
C THR A 316 2.10 -14.66 8.67
N THR A 317 2.07 -14.15 9.90
CA THR A 317 3.26 -13.81 10.68
C THR A 317 3.90 -14.98 11.42
N LYS A 318 3.30 -16.16 11.41
CA LYS A 318 3.69 -17.29 12.29
C LYS A 318 4.96 -18.02 11.87
N LYS A 319 5.45 -17.79 10.66
CA LYS A 319 6.69 -18.39 10.14
C LYS A 319 7.35 -17.49 9.11
N ASN A 320 8.67 -17.61 8.94
CA ASN A 320 9.43 -16.89 7.92
C ASN A 320 9.10 -15.37 7.91
N CYS A 321 9.05 -14.76 9.08
CA CYS A 321 8.62 -13.38 9.27
C CYS A 321 9.72 -12.55 9.94
N ILE A 322 9.86 -11.32 9.51
CA ILE A 322 10.70 -10.32 10.16
C ILE A 322 9.79 -9.27 10.79
N PHE A 323 9.86 -9.15 12.11
CA PHE A 323 9.14 -8.12 12.86
C PHE A 323 10.05 -6.91 13.07
N THR A 324 9.52 -5.72 12.85
CA THR A 324 10.26 -4.47 12.99
C THR A 324 9.58 -3.55 14.01
N ASN A 325 10.32 -3.18 15.06
CA ASN A 325 9.89 -2.23 16.09
C ASN A 325 8.68 -2.69 16.93
N VAL A 326 8.49 -3.99 17.08
CA VAL A 326 7.50 -4.57 17.99
C VAL A 326 8.09 -4.75 19.40
N CYS A 327 7.26 -5.10 20.37
CA CYS A 327 7.67 -5.43 21.72
C CYS A 327 8.24 -6.85 21.77
N HIS A 328 9.36 -7.04 22.48
CA HIS A 328 9.99 -8.34 22.68
C HIS A 328 9.66 -8.89 24.07
N ASN A 329 8.91 -9.98 24.12
CA ASN A 329 8.64 -10.71 25.37
C ASN A 329 9.83 -11.61 25.70
N LEU A 330 10.54 -11.30 26.79
CA LEU A 330 11.74 -12.02 27.20
C LEU A 330 11.46 -13.37 27.87
N ASP A 331 10.25 -13.58 28.41
CA ASP A 331 9.94 -14.81 29.15
C ASP A 331 9.89 -16.03 28.24
N ASP A 332 9.39 -15.87 27.02
CA ASP A 332 9.24 -16.95 26.04
C ASP A 332 9.96 -16.67 24.71
N ASN A 333 10.66 -15.53 24.61
CA ASN A 333 11.34 -15.08 23.41
C ASN A 333 10.41 -14.94 22.20
N THR A 334 9.24 -14.34 22.43
CA THR A 334 8.25 -14.02 21.40
C THR A 334 8.05 -12.53 21.24
N VAL A 335 7.19 -12.13 20.31
CA VAL A 335 6.84 -10.73 20.06
C VAL A 335 5.42 -10.42 20.57
N TRP A 336 5.21 -9.16 20.89
CA TRP A 336 3.91 -8.64 21.27
C TRP A 336 3.72 -7.23 20.72
N TRP A 337 2.48 -6.81 20.52
CA TRP A 337 2.10 -5.45 20.17
C TRP A 337 0.72 -5.10 20.74
N GLU A 338 0.46 -3.84 20.89
CA GLU A 338 -0.80 -3.33 21.40
C GLU A 338 -1.97 -3.77 20.51
N GLY A 339 -2.95 -4.38 21.12
CA GLY A 339 -4.11 -4.96 20.43
C GLY A 339 -3.92 -6.39 19.93
N LEU A 340 -2.77 -7.03 20.17
CA LEU A 340 -2.60 -8.46 19.87
C LEU A 340 -3.53 -9.30 20.78
N ASP A 341 -3.46 -9.04 22.06
CA ASP A 341 -4.30 -9.65 23.09
C ASP A 341 -4.37 -8.75 24.33
N ASN A 342 -5.06 -9.21 25.37
CA ASN A 342 -5.20 -8.49 26.65
C ASN A 342 -4.11 -8.87 27.67
N ASN A 343 -3.05 -9.54 27.26
CA ASN A 343 -1.99 -10.05 28.12
C ASN A 343 -0.63 -9.41 27.79
N PRO A 344 -0.42 -8.12 28.09
CA PRO A 344 0.86 -7.48 27.83
C PRO A 344 1.97 -8.17 28.63
N PRO A 345 3.15 -8.40 28.03
CA PRO A 345 4.26 -9.05 28.71
C PRO A 345 4.77 -8.20 29.87
N LYS A 346 5.09 -8.86 30.98
CA LYS A 346 5.61 -8.20 32.20
C LYS A 346 7.12 -8.04 32.18
N ASN A 347 7.82 -8.90 31.45
CA ASN A 347 9.27 -8.88 31.27
C ASN A 347 9.60 -8.68 29.80
N ALA A 348 9.70 -7.42 29.39
CA ALA A 348 9.76 -7.09 27.96
C ALA A 348 10.72 -5.94 27.67
N ILE A 349 11.16 -5.90 26.42
CA ILE A 349 11.92 -4.79 25.83
C ILE A 349 11.00 -4.10 24.81
N ASN A 350 10.88 -2.79 24.92
CA ASN A 350 10.06 -2.01 23.99
C ASN A 350 10.76 -1.79 22.64
N TRP A 351 10.07 -1.12 21.73
CA TRP A 351 10.58 -0.82 20.39
C TRP A 351 11.84 0.08 20.38
N LYS A 352 12.11 0.82 21.48
CA LYS A 352 13.32 1.62 21.66
C LYS A 352 14.53 0.80 22.15
N GLY A 353 14.33 -0.47 22.48
CA GLY A 353 15.38 -1.31 23.07
C GLY A 353 15.53 -1.14 24.60
N GLU A 354 14.54 -0.58 25.25
CA GLU A 354 14.52 -0.31 26.70
C GLU A 354 13.57 -1.28 27.43
N LYS A 355 13.86 -1.52 28.72
CA LYS A 355 12.94 -2.29 29.56
C LYS A 355 11.57 -1.63 29.61
N TRP A 356 10.53 -2.37 29.28
CA TRP A 356 9.17 -1.85 29.20
C TRP A 356 8.34 -2.18 30.42
N ASP A 357 7.60 -1.18 30.91
CA ASP A 357 6.61 -1.31 31.98
C ASP A 357 5.21 -1.08 31.38
N TYR A 358 4.45 -2.18 31.16
CA TYR A 358 3.12 -2.15 30.57
C TYR A 358 2.09 -1.34 31.39
N THR A 359 2.32 -1.14 32.69
CA THR A 359 1.42 -0.37 33.57
C THR A 359 1.45 1.13 33.28
N LYS A 360 2.48 1.60 32.57
CA LYS A 360 2.65 3.00 32.18
C LYS A 360 2.09 3.32 30.79
N TYR A 361 1.48 2.34 30.12
CA TYR A 361 0.91 2.57 28.79
C TYR A 361 -0.21 3.60 28.84
N ASP A 362 -0.08 4.64 28.03
CA ASP A 362 -1.06 5.72 27.87
C ASP A 362 -1.47 5.85 26.38
N LYS A 363 -2.76 5.66 26.12
CA LYS A 363 -3.33 5.81 24.77
C LYS A 363 -3.16 7.23 24.20
N ALA A 364 -3.03 8.24 25.06
CA ALA A 364 -2.80 9.62 24.63
C ALA A 364 -1.34 9.87 24.22
N ASP A 365 -0.40 9.04 24.67
CA ASP A 365 1.02 9.13 24.35
C ASP A 365 1.59 7.78 23.91
N LYS A 366 1.01 7.22 22.85
CA LYS A 366 1.38 5.89 22.33
C LYS A 366 2.85 5.77 21.98
N VAL A 367 3.42 6.80 21.35
CA VAL A 367 4.82 6.74 20.87
C VAL A 367 5.79 6.56 22.02
N ASN A 368 5.58 7.24 23.14
CA ASN A 368 6.51 7.19 24.26
C ASN A 368 6.25 6.05 25.25
N THR A 369 5.01 5.54 25.32
CA THR A 369 4.59 4.61 26.36
C THR A 369 4.28 3.19 25.88
N SER A 370 4.17 2.96 24.57
CA SER A 370 3.84 1.62 24.03
C SER A 370 5.06 0.68 24.03
N GLY A 371 4.76 -0.61 24.08
CA GLY A 371 5.75 -1.66 23.90
C GLY A 371 6.20 -1.77 22.45
N ALA A 372 5.25 -1.77 21.52
CA ALA A 372 5.50 -1.71 20.09
C ALA A 372 5.29 -0.28 19.57
N HIS A 373 6.10 0.15 18.59
CA HIS A 373 5.84 1.44 17.93
C HIS A 373 4.47 1.39 17.22
N PRO A 374 3.66 2.47 17.25
CA PRO A 374 2.36 2.48 16.56
C PRO A 374 2.41 2.16 15.07
N ASN A 375 3.56 2.40 14.43
CA ASN A 375 3.82 2.05 13.03
C ASN A 375 4.73 0.82 12.87
N SER A 376 4.87 -0.01 13.90
CA SER A 376 5.64 -1.26 13.83
C SER A 376 5.09 -2.19 12.76
N ARG A 377 5.98 -2.98 12.17
CA ARG A 377 5.68 -3.76 10.97
C ARG A 377 6.02 -5.24 11.15
N PHE A 378 5.35 -6.06 10.35
CA PHE A 378 5.80 -7.41 10.03
C PHE A 378 6.04 -7.52 8.52
N THR A 379 7.06 -8.29 8.16
CA THR A 379 7.36 -8.62 6.75
C THR A 379 7.24 -10.13 6.59
N ALA A 380 6.31 -10.58 5.76
CA ALA A 380 6.05 -12.00 5.55
C ALA A 380 5.68 -12.29 4.10
N MET A 381 6.00 -13.50 3.62
CA MET A 381 5.60 -13.94 2.28
C MET A 381 4.08 -14.04 2.18
N ALA A 382 3.52 -13.57 1.06
CA ALA A 382 2.09 -13.67 0.80
C ALA A 382 1.58 -15.11 0.82
N THR A 383 2.40 -16.07 0.42
CA THR A 383 2.09 -17.50 0.43
C THR A 383 1.88 -18.08 1.84
N ASN A 384 2.26 -17.37 2.90
CA ASN A 384 1.93 -17.74 4.27
C ASN A 384 0.46 -17.46 4.62
N CYS A 385 -0.22 -16.60 3.86
CA CYS A 385 -1.58 -16.19 4.14
C CYS A 385 -2.57 -17.33 3.88
N PRO A 386 -3.43 -17.70 4.85
CA PRO A 386 -4.37 -18.81 4.68
C PRO A 386 -5.36 -18.63 3.54
N CYS A 387 -5.69 -17.40 3.17
CA CYS A 387 -6.63 -17.08 2.08
C CYS A 387 -5.94 -16.60 0.79
N ILE A 388 -4.66 -16.93 0.60
CA ILE A 388 -3.96 -16.56 -0.64
C ILE A 388 -4.62 -17.21 -1.86
N SER A 389 -4.85 -16.41 -2.90
CA SER A 389 -5.45 -16.88 -4.15
C SER A 389 -4.52 -17.83 -4.90
N SER A 390 -5.08 -18.86 -5.53
CA SER A 390 -4.35 -19.70 -6.50
C SER A 390 -3.81 -18.89 -7.68
N GLU A 391 -4.44 -17.76 -7.98
CA GLU A 391 -4.04 -16.85 -9.07
C GLU A 391 -2.97 -15.82 -8.66
N PHE A 392 -2.45 -15.90 -7.43
CA PHE A 392 -1.42 -14.97 -6.93
C PHE A 392 -0.19 -14.88 -7.87
N ASN A 393 0.22 -15.99 -8.46
CA ASN A 393 1.34 -16.07 -9.40
C ASN A 393 0.90 -16.16 -10.86
N SER A 394 -0.32 -15.78 -11.20
CA SER A 394 -0.80 -15.76 -12.59
C SER A 394 0.03 -14.82 -13.45
N LEU A 395 0.52 -15.31 -14.59
CA LEU A 395 1.27 -14.49 -15.55
C LEU A 395 0.41 -13.42 -16.22
N LYS A 396 -0.89 -13.66 -16.33
CA LYS A 396 -1.85 -12.76 -16.98
C LYS A 396 -2.58 -11.86 -15.99
N GLY A 397 -2.44 -12.12 -14.70
CA GLY A 397 -3.22 -11.44 -13.67
C GLY A 397 -4.66 -11.91 -13.59
N VAL A 398 -5.48 -11.19 -12.84
CA VAL A 398 -6.90 -11.49 -12.62
C VAL A 398 -7.79 -10.40 -13.25
N PRO A 399 -8.90 -10.77 -13.89
CA PRO A 399 -9.81 -9.79 -14.49
C PRO A 399 -10.57 -9.03 -13.40
N LEU A 400 -10.63 -7.72 -13.49
CA LEU A 400 -11.34 -6.88 -12.54
C LEU A 400 -12.80 -6.71 -12.92
N SER A 401 -13.72 -7.07 -12.03
CA SER A 401 -15.15 -6.83 -12.18
C SER A 401 -15.56 -5.44 -11.70
N ALA A 402 -14.89 -4.90 -10.67
CA ALA A 402 -15.16 -3.59 -10.11
C ALA A 402 -13.89 -2.93 -9.57
N ILE A 403 -13.90 -1.60 -9.53
CA ILE A 403 -12.92 -0.78 -8.82
C ILE A 403 -13.66 -0.01 -7.73
N ILE A 404 -13.10 0.00 -6.52
CA ILE A 404 -13.72 0.63 -5.36
C ILE A 404 -12.78 1.68 -4.80
N PHE A 405 -13.31 2.87 -4.58
CA PHE A 405 -12.68 3.91 -3.78
C PHE A 405 -13.39 4.03 -2.44
N GLY A 406 -12.67 4.37 -1.39
CA GLY A 406 -13.28 4.57 -0.08
C GLY A 406 -12.49 5.51 0.79
N GLY A 407 -13.13 6.02 1.83
CA GLY A 407 -12.50 6.91 2.79
C GLY A 407 -13.36 7.05 4.04
N ARG A 408 -12.77 7.58 5.08
CA ARG A 408 -13.45 7.82 6.36
C ARG A 408 -14.20 9.14 6.31
N ARG A 409 -15.54 9.08 6.28
CA ARG A 409 -16.41 10.25 6.36
C ARG A 409 -17.50 10.01 7.42
N ALA A 410 -17.63 10.91 8.39
CA ALA A 410 -18.64 10.76 9.45
C ALA A 410 -20.08 10.94 8.94
N LYS A 411 -20.28 11.78 7.93
CA LYS A 411 -21.63 12.16 7.43
C LYS A 411 -21.77 12.14 5.91
N THR A 412 -20.81 12.64 5.17
CA THR A 412 -20.97 13.08 3.79
C THR A 412 -21.19 11.93 2.80
N ALA A 413 -20.38 10.87 2.86
CA ALA A 413 -20.51 9.77 1.90
C ALA A 413 -21.46 8.68 2.43
N PRO A 414 -22.38 8.15 1.57
CA PRO A 414 -23.20 6.99 1.95
C PRO A 414 -22.36 5.71 2.05
N LEU A 415 -22.99 4.65 2.58
CA LEU A 415 -22.37 3.32 2.71
C LEU A 415 -21.73 2.84 1.40
N VAL A 416 -22.43 3.04 0.29
CA VAL A 416 -21.94 2.70 -1.05
C VAL A 416 -22.68 3.52 -2.10
N TYR A 417 -21.98 3.91 -3.16
CA TYR A 417 -22.60 4.39 -4.39
C TYR A 417 -21.79 4.01 -5.63
N GLU A 418 -22.48 3.86 -6.74
CA GLU A 418 -21.93 3.57 -8.06
C GLU A 418 -21.75 4.87 -8.83
N SER A 419 -20.61 5.07 -9.46
CA SER A 419 -20.38 6.17 -10.39
C SER A 419 -21.19 5.98 -11.68
N ARG A 420 -21.46 7.09 -12.38
CA ARG A 420 -22.31 7.09 -13.60
C ARG A 420 -21.61 6.45 -14.79
N ASN A 421 -20.30 6.62 -14.89
CA ASN A 421 -19.44 6.09 -15.95
C ASN A 421 -17.97 6.20 -15.54
N TRP A 422 -17.03 5.86 -16.41
CA TRP A 422 -15.61 5.93 -16.12
C TRP A 422 -15.11 7.36 -15.81
N GLN A 423 -15.58 8.37 -16.56
CA GLN A 423 -15.23 9.79 -16.30
C GLN A 423 -15.70 10.22 -14.91
N ASN A 424 -16.96 9.95 -14.57
CA ASN A 424 -17.49 10.22 -13.23
C ASN A 424 -16.76 9.39 -12.16
N GLY A 425 -16.43 8.13 -12.43
CA GLY A 425 -15.64 7.28 -11.55
C GLY A 425 -14.23 7.82 -11.30
N THR A 426 -13.60 8.36 -12.33
CA THR A 426 -12.30 9.06 -12.19
C THR A 426 -12.45 10.30 -11.31
N PHE A 427 -13.52 11.06 -11.48
CA PHE A 427 -13.85 12.18 -10.60
C PHE A 427 -14.02 11.71 -9.15
N VAL A 428 -14.78 10.64 -8.91
CA VAL A 428 -14.98 10.05 -7.57
C VAL A 428 -13.62 9.68 -6.93
N GLY A 429 -12.74 9.05 -7.67
CA GLY A 429 -11.38 8.72 -7.20
C GLY A 429 -10.54 9.97 -6.91
N SER A 430 -10.62 10.99 -7.77
CA SER A 430 -9.84 12.23 -7.63
C SER A 430 -10.21 13.06 -6.40
N ILE A 431 -11.44 12.93 -5.93
CA ILE A 431 -11.95 13.66 -4.76
C ILE A 431 -11.93 12.83 -3.48
N MET A 432 -11.42 11.62 -3.54
CA MET A 432 -11.32 10.73 -2.39
C MET A 432 -10.76 11.46 -1.17
N ALA A 433 -11.37 11.27 -0.02
CA ALA A 433 -11.00 11.98 1.18
C ALA A 433 -11.16 11.13 2.43
N SER A 434 -10.39 11.45 3.45
CA SER A 434 -10.53 10.88 4.78
C SER A 434 -10.49 11.98 5.84
N GLU A 435 -11.36 11.86 6.84
CA GLU A 435 -11.35 12.76 7.99
C GLU A 435 -10.30 12.33 9.00
N THR A 436 -9.61 13.32 9.59
CA THR A 436 -8.59 13.07 10.61
C THR A 436 -9.23 12.49 11.87
N THR A 437 -8.51 11.57 12.51
CA THR A 437 -8.89 10.97 13.80
C THR A 437 -8.13 11.63 14.95
N ALA A 438 -8.55 11.39 16.19
CA ALA A 438 -7.87 11.88 17.39
C ALA A 438 -6.40 11.42 17.50
N ALA A 439 -6.01 10.37 16.79
CA ALA A 439 -4.64 9.85 16.77
C ALA A 439 -3.69 10.62 15.84
N ALA A 440 -4.22 11.46 14.93
CA ALA A 440 -3.43 12.27 14.03
C ALA A 440 -3.10 13.63 14.67
N ALA A 441 -1.91 14.17 14.39
CA ALA A 441 -1.57 15.53 14.77
C ALA A 441 -2.52 16.52 14.07
N GLY A 442 -3.28 17.31 14.82
CA GLY A 442 -4.21 18.29 14.31
C GLY A 442 -5.63 18.14 14.85
N ALA A 443 -6.57 18.92 14.33
CA ALA A 443 -7.98 18.86 14.71
C ALA A 443 -8.65 17.59 14.19
N VAL A 444 -9.55 17.01 14.99
CA VAL A 444 -10.40 15.86 14.61
C VAL A 444 -11.42 16.31 13.57
N GLY A 445 -11.72 15.45 12.59
CA GLY A 445 -12.76 15.69 11.59
C GLY A 445 -12.33 16.61 10.44
N VAL A 446 -11.04 16.93 10.32
CA VAL A 446 -10.53 17.69 9.16
C VAL A 446 -10.44 16.79 7.94
N VAL A 447 -11.07 17.24 6.86
CA VAL A 447 -11.08 16.52 5.57
C VAL A 447 -9.71 16.65 4.89
N ARG A 448 -9.08 15.50 4.63
CA ARG A 448 -7.85 15.41 3.84
C ARG A 448 -8.14 14.72 2.51
N ARG A 449 -7.88 15.44 1.42
CA ARG A 449 -7.98 14.86 0.08
C ARG A 449 -6.78 13.95 -0.19
N ASP A 450 -7.09 12.74 -0.63
CA ASP A 450 -6.10 11.72 -0.98
C ASP A 450 -6.56 10.99 -2.25
N PRO A 451 -6.39 11.61 -3.42
CA PRO A 451 -6.87 11.06 -4.69
C PRO A 451 -6.40 9.62 -4.91
N MET A 452 -7.33 8.71 -5.14
CA MET A 452 -7.08 7.27 -5.36
C MET A 452 -6.16 6.63 -4.30
N ALA A 453 -6.03 7.23 -3.10
CA ALA A 453 -5.02 6.90 -2.09
C ALA A 453 -3.57 7.02 -2.59
N MET A 454 -3.34 7.81 -3.61
CA MET A 454 -2.06 7.94 -4.31
C MET A 454 -1.32 9.25 -4.04
N ARG A 455 -1.85 10.12 -3.18
CA ARG A 455 -1.24 11.46 -2.98
C ARG A 455 0.27 11.44 -2.74
N PRO A 456 0.83 10.57 -1.88
CA PRO A 456 2.28 10.52 -1.67
C PRO A 456 3.01 9.61 -2.67
N PHE A 457 2.34 9.05 -3.66
CA PHE A 457 2.85 7.92 -4.45
C PHE A 457 2.81 8.13 -5.97
N VAL A 458 2.43 9.28 -6.46
CA VAL A 458 2.48 9.61 -7.89
C VAL A 458 3.83 10.22 -8.22
N GLY A 459 4.56 9.61 -9.16
CA GLY A 459 5.91 10.03 -9.55
C GLY A 459 5.96 11.18 -10.57
N TYR A 460 4.86 11.92 -10.73
CA TYR A 460 4.72 13.04 -11.65
C TYR A 460 3.54 13.94 -11.25
N ASP A 461 3.16 14.92 -12.07
CA ASP A 461 2.08 15.85 -11.77
C ASP A 461 0.73 15.13 -11.55
N MET A 462 0.03 15.48 -10.46
CA MET A 462 -1.24 14.85 -10.08
C MET A 462 -2.35 15.11 -11.10
N GLY A 463 -2.39 16.28 -11.72
CA GLY A 463 -3.36 16.59 -12.78
C GLY A 463 -3.17 15.71 -14.01
N ASP A 464 -1.92 15.48 -14.39
CA ASP A 464 -1.56 14.54 -15.46
C ASP A 464 -1.90 13.09 -15.10
N TYR A 465 -1.80 12.72 -13.83
CA TYR A 465 -2.24 11.42 -13.34
C TYR A 465 -3.76 11.24 -13.50
N PHE A 466 -4.55 12.25 -13.18
CA PHE A 466 -6.00 12.24 -13.46
C PHE A 466 -6.29 12.11 -14.96
N ALA A 467 -5.55 12.84 -15.79
CA ALA A 467 -5.67 12.73 -17.24
C ALA A 467 -5.33 11.33 -17.75
N HIS A 468 -4.35 10.66 -17.14
CA HIS A 468 -4.03 9.27 -17.47
C HIS A 468 -5.18 8.32 -17.17
N TRP A 469 -5.85 8.47 -16.01
CA TRP A 469 -7.06 7.72 -15.67
C TRP A 469 -8.17 7.92 -16.72
N LEU A 470 -8.43 9.17 -17.11
CA LEU A 470 -9.41 9.49 -18.15
C LEU A 470 -9.05 8.85 -19.49
N ASN A 471 -7.78 8.92 -19.89
CA ASN A 471 -7.29 8.33 -21.14
C ASN A 471 -7.37 6.80 -21.13
N MET A 472 -7.09 6.15 -20.00
CA MET A 472 -7.26 4.70 -19.86
C MET A 472 -8.70 4.28 -20.17
N GLY A 473 -9.70 5.04 -19.73
CA GLY A 473 -11.10 4.75 -20.02
C GLY A 473 -11.43 4.70 -21.52
N LYS A 474 -10.71 5.47 -22.33
CA LYS A 474 -10.84 5.45 -23.80
C LYS A 474 -10.21 4.21 -24.44
N MET A 475 -9.30 3.54 -23.73
CA MET A 475 -8.58 2.35 -24.19
C MET A 475 -9.23 1.05 -23.74
N ILE A 476 -10.25 1.11 -22.88
CA ILE A 476 -10.87 -0.06 -22.23
C ILE A 476 -12.27 -0.26 -22.79
N PRO A 477 -12.49 -1.14 -23.78
CA PRO A 477 -13.83 -1.41 -24.32
C PRO A 477 -14.81 -1.96 -23.29
N ASN A 478 -14.32 -2.76 -22.34
CA ASN A 478 -15.10 -3.42 -21.31
C ASN A 478 -14.63 -2.98 -19.91
N ALA A 479 -14.71 -1.67 -19.65
CA ALA A 479 -14.29 -1.09 -18.39
C ALA A 479 -15.13 -1.60 -17.21
N PRO A 480 -14.51 -1.93 -16.06
CA PRO A 480 -15.24 -2.23 -14.85
C PRO A 480 -15.98 -1.00 -14.34
N LYS A 481 -17.07 -1.22 -13.61
CA LYS A 481 -17.75 -0.15 -12.88
C LYS A 481 -16.91 0.33 -11.71
N ILE A 482 -17.07 1.60 -11.37
CA ILE A 482 -16.38 2.25 -10.26
C ILE A 482 -17.38 2.62 -9.18
N PHE A 483 -17.05 2.27 -7.93
CA PHE A 483 -17.88 2.47 -6.75
C PHE A 483 -17.11 3.26 -5.70
N HIS A 484 -17.85 3.87 -4.78
CA HIS A 484 -17.30 4.44 -3.55
C HIS A 484 -17.98 3.79 -2.34
N VAL A 485 -17.22 3.51 -1.30
CA VAL A 485 -17.72 2.96 -0.03
C VAL A 485 -17.26 3.79 1.16
N ASN A 486 -18.08 3.82 2.21
CA ASN A 486 -17.78 4.49 3.47
C ASN A 486 -18.27 3.64 4.65
N TRP A 487 -17.34 3.00 5.34
CA TRP A 487 -17.64 2.16 6.50
C TRP A 487 -17.80 2.95 7.81
N PHE A 488 -17.63 4.26 7.80
CA PHE A 488 -17.29 5.06 8.97
C PHE A 488 -18.34 6.12 9.34
N ARG A 489 -19.55 6.04 8.83
CA ARG A 489 -20.62 6.94 9.27
C ARG A 489 -20.91 6.72 10.75
N THR A 490 -21.12 7.83 11.47
CA THR A 490 -21.36 7.85 12.91
C THR A 490 -22.75 8.33 13.25
N ASP A 491 -23.26 7.85 14.40
CA ASP A 491 -24.45 8.40 15.04
C ASP A 491 -24.14 9.72 15.77
N ALA A 492 -25.14 10.28 16.46
CA ALA A 492 -25.01 11.54 17.21
C ALA A 492 -23.99 11.47 18.35
N GLU A 493 -23.75 10.28 18.88
CA GLU A 493 -22.81 10.00 19.97
C GLU A 493 -21.40 9.68 19.44
N GLY A 494 -21.21 9.60 18.12
CA GLY A 494 -19.93 9.33 17.46
C GLY A 494 -19.59 7.86 17.31
N HIS A 495 -20.53 6.94 17.53
CA HIS A 495 -20.35 5.50 17.31
C HIS A 495 -20.57 5.16 15.82
N PHE A 496 -19.82 4.19 15.32
CA PHE A 496 -20.02 3.71 13.95
C PHE A 496 -21.36 2.99 13.81
N ILE A 497 -22.14 3.39 12.81
CA ILE A 497 -23.45 2.81 12.50
C ILE A 497 -23.31 1.46 11.79
N TRP A 498 -22.32 1.35 10.87
CA TRP A 498 -22.06 0.12 10.13
C TRP A 498 -21.09 -0.77 10.91
N PRO A 499 -21.34 -2.08 11.04
CA PRO A 499 -20.48 -2.97 11.83
C PRO A 499 -19.08 -3.16 11.25
N GLY A 500 -18.89 -3.05 9.94
CA GLY A 500 -17.59 -3.18 9.30
C GLY A 500 -17.03 -4.61 9.28
N PHE A 501 -15.71 -4.75 9.13
CA PHE A 501 -15.01 -6.04 9.08
C PHE A 501 -15.64 -7.03 8.08
N GLY A 502 -15.94 -8.25 8.51
CA GLY A 502 -16.56 -9.28 7.67
C GLY A 502 -17.88 -8.85 7.01
N ASP A 503 -18.66 -8.00 7.68
CA ASP A 503 -19.94 -7.52 7.17
C ASP A 503 -19.80 -6.58 5.96
N ASN A 504 -18.62 -6.06 5.68
CA ASN A 504 -18.32 -5.36 4.44
C ASN A 504 -18.58 -6.23 3.19
N MET A 505 -18.50 -7.54 3.33
CA MET A 505 -18.85 -8.48 2.27
C MET A 505 -20.26 -8.28 1.75
N ARG A 506 -21.21 -7.88 2.59
CA ARG A 506 -22.61 -7.61 2.21
C ARG A 506 -22.70 -6.51 1.16
N VAL A 507 -21.88 -5.48 1.29
CA VAL A 507 -21.77 -4.38 0.32
C VAL A 507 -21.04 -4.85 -0.94
N LEU A 508 -19.98 -5.64 -0.81
CA LEU A 508 -19.24 -6.18 -1.97
C LEU A 508 -20.14 -7.08 -2.83
N LEU A 509 -21.03 -7.87 -2.22
CA LEU A 509 -21.98 -8.70 -2.96
C LEU A 509 -22.99 -7.84 -3.73
N TRP A 510 -23.49 -6.75 -3.15
CA TRP A 510 -24.33 -5.81 -3.89
C TRP A 510 -23.59 -5.19 -5.08
N ILE A 511 -22.32 -4.80 -4.89
CA ILE A 511 -21.47 -4.26 -5.96
C ILE A 511 -21.36 -5.26 -7.11
N LEU A 512 -21.09 -6.54 -6.82
CA LEU A 512 -20.99 -7.57 -7.84
C LEU A 512 -22.33 -7.81 -8.55
N ASP A 513 -23.43 -7.83 -7.83
CA ASP A 513 -24.77 -7.95 -8.41
C ASP A 513 -25.10 -6.78 -9.33
N ARG A 514 -24.66 -5.56 -9.01
CA ARG A 514 -24.75 -4.39 -9.90
C ARG A 514 -23.92 -4.60 -11.18
N CYS A 515 -22.72 -5.10 -11.06
CA CYS A 515 -21.85 -5.38 -12.21
C CYS A 515 -22.46 -6.40 -13.15
N GLU A 516 -23.21 -7.36 -12.63
CA GLU A 516 -23.88 -8.42 -13.39
C GLU A 516 -25.32 -8.05 -13.85
N GLY A 517 -25.80 -6.86 -13.49
CA GLY A 517 -27.16 -6.42 -13.81
C GLY A 517 -28.27 -7.17 -13.10
N LYS A 518 -27.98 -7.78 -11.94
CA LYS A 518 -28.93 -8.57 -11.14
C LYS A 518 -29.80 -7.73 -10.22
N VAL A 519 -29.40 -6.51 -9.90
CA VAL A 519 -30.13 -5.58 -9.03
C VAL A 519 -30.22 -4.19 -9.66
N ASP A 520 -31.32 -3.50 -9.37
CA ASP A 520 -31.47 -2.09 -9.72
C ASP A 520 -30.76 -1.19 -8.71
N ALA A 521 -30.70 0.11 -9.02
CA ALA A 521 -30.19 1.13 -8.11
C ALA A 521 -31.03 2.40 -8.19
N VAL A 522 -30.91 3.22 -7.15
CA VAL A 522 -31.63 4.50 -7.05
C VAL A 522 -30.69 5.63 -7.47
N GLU A 523 -31.09 6.44 -8.42
CA GLU A 523 -30.35 7.62 -8.83
C GLU A 523 -30.38 8.70 -7.76
N THR A 524 -29.23 9.31 -7.47
CA THR A 524 -29.07 10.42 -6.53
C THR A 524 -28.22 11.52 -7.18
N PRO A 525 -28.10 12.69 -6.55
CA PRO A 525 -27.21 13.74 -7.07
C PRO A 525 -25.75 13.32 -7.25
N ILE A 526 -25.26 12.30 -6.52
CA ILE A 526 -23.86 11.86 -6.53
C ILE A 526 -23.59 10.62 -7.36
N GLY A 527 -24.61 9.89 -7.77
CA GLY A 527 -24.51 8.60 -8.45
C GLY A 527 -25.65 7.67 -8.04
N PHE A 528 -25.44 6.36 -8.15
CA PHE A 528 -26.47 5.37 -7.86
C PHE A 528 -26.24 4.68 -6.52
N VAL A 529 -27.27 4.60 -5.69
CA VAL A 529 -27.23 3.90 -4.40
C VAL A 529 -28.15 2.67 -4.42
N PRO A 530 -27.91 1.67 -3.53
CA PRO A 530 -28.83 0.55 -3.37
C PRO A 530 -30.23 1.00 -2.94
N LYS A 531 -31.24 0.19 -3.26
CA LYS A 531 -32.43 0.13 -2.42
C LYS A 531 -32.01 -0.50 -1.09
N ALA A 532 -32.52 0.01 0.03
CA ALA A 532 -32.11 -0.48 1.36
C ALA A 532 -32.31 -1.99 1.51
N GLU A 533 -33.37 -2.52 0.92
CA GLU A 533 -33.74 -3.93 0.94
C GLU A 533 -32.77 -4.85 0.19
N ASP A 534 -31.94 -4.29 -0.71
CA ASP A 534 -30.95 -5.06 -1.50
C ASP A 534 -29.64 -5.28 -0.74
N ILE A 535 -29.45 -4.65 0.41
CA ILE A 535 -28.34 -4.95 1.33
C ILE A 535 -28.82 -6.00 2.31
N ASN A 536 -28.24 -7.19 2.24
CA ASN A 536 -28.61 -8.30 3.13
C ASN A 536 -28.13 -8.01 4.56
N ILE A 537 -29.07 -7.94 5.50
CA ILE A 537 -28.83 -7.71 6.93
C ILE A 537 -29.12 -8.93 7.79
N GLU A 538 -29.38 -10.09 7.20
CA GLU A 538 -29.63 -11.33 7.93
C GLU A 538 -28.49 -11.64 8.89
N GLY A 539 -28.84 -11.94 10.16
CA GLY A 539 -27.88 -12.25 11.21
C GLY A 539 -27.23 -11.02 11.89
N LEU A 540 -27.61 -9.78 11.49
CA LEU A 540 -27.21 -8.57 12.20
C LEU A 540 -28.29 -8.20 13.24
N GLU A 541 -27.88 -8.07 14.51
CA GLU A 541 -28.81 -7.77 15.61
C GLU A 541 -29.14 -6.29 15.71
N ASP A 542 -28.15 -5.42 15.48
CA ASP A 542 -28.25 -3.97 15.69
C ASP A 542 -28.47 -3.15 14.41
N VAL A 543 -28.65 -3.81 13.26
CA VAL A 543 -28.84 -3.15 11.96
C VAL A 543 -30.20 -3.52 11.38
N THR A 544 -31.03 -2.54 11.16
CA THR A 544 -32.36 -2.67 10.55
C THR A 544 -32.38 -2.10 9.14
N ILE A 545 -33.46 -2.28 8.39
CA ILE A 545 -33.66 -1.63 7.09
C ILE A 545 -33.65 -0.10 7.22
N ASP A 546 -34.18 0.45 8.31
CA ASP A 546 -34.13 1.90 8.57
C ASP A 546 -32.69 2.37 8.82
N THR A 547 -31.86 1.56 9.47
CA THR A 547 -30.42 1.80 9.62
C THR A 547 -29.73 1.89 8.25
N ILE A 548 -30.05 0.97 7.34
CA ILE A 548 -29.50 0.99 5.98
C ILE A 548 -30.00 2.24 5.22
N ARG A 549 -31.27 2.61 5.35
CA ARG A 549 -31.80 3.85 4.74
C ARG A 549 -31.03 5.08 5.22
N GLU A 550 -30.73 5.16 6.52
CA GLU A 550 -29.91 6.24 7.10
C GLU A 550 -28.51 6.25 6.48
N LEU A 551 -27.85 5.09 6.39
CA LEU A 551 -26.52 4.94 5.80
C LEU A 551 -26.45 5.27 4.30
N LEU A 552 -27.56 5.24 3.59
CA LEU A 552 -27.69 5.57 2.16
C LEU A 552 -28.18 6.99 1.90
N THR A 553 -28.49 7.76 2.95
CA THR A 553 -28.97 9.13 2.83
C THR A 553 -27.90 10.07 2.29
N ILE A 554 -28.28 10.94 1.38
CA ILE A 554 -27.46 12.01 0.82
C ILE A 554 -27.89 13.34 1.43
N ASP A 555 -27.00 13.98 2.17
CA ASP A 555 -27.20 15.32 2.71
C ASP A 555 -26.63 16.36 1.74
N ASN A 556 -27.52 17.04 1.02
CA ASN A 556 -27.11 18.00 -0.01
C ASN A 556 -26.28 19.17 0.55
N GLU A 557 -26.58 19.64 1.76
CA GLU A 557 -25.80 20.74 2.38
C GLU A 557 -24.37 20.31 2.66
N SER A 558 -24.18 19.15 3.28
CA SER A 558 -22.85 18.58 3.56
C SER A 558 -22.05 18.37 2.27
N TRP A 559 -22.69 17.89 1.21
CA TRP A 559 -22.04 17.74 -0.09
C TRP A 559 -21.71 19.07 -0.76
N LEU A 560 -22.53 20.11 -0.62
CA LEU A 560 -22.23 21.46 -1.15
C LEU A 560 -21.03 22.08 -0.44
N GLU A 561 -20.89 21.88 0.87
CA GLU A 561 -19.68 22.26 1.61
C GLU A 561 -18.45 21.50 1.07
N ASP A 562 -18.61 20.22 0.80
CA ASP A 562 -17.53 19.38 0.23
C ASP A 562 -17.15 19.82 -1.19
N VAL A 563 -18.11 20.28 -2.01
CA VAL A 563 -17.83 20.86 -3.34
C VAL A 563 -16.87 22.05 -3.24
N GLU A 564 -17.02 22.93 -2.25
CA GLU A 564 -16.11 24.06 -2.04
C GLU A 564 -14.71 23.57 -1.64
N ASN A 565 -14.62 22.55 -0.79
CA ASN A 565 -13.36 21.93 -0.43
C ASN A 565 -12.67 21.28 -1.65
N ILE A 566 -13.44 20.63 -2.52
CA ILE A 566 -12.93 20.05 -3.78
C ILE A 566 -12.38 21.13 -4.70
N LYS A 567 -13.07 22.23 -4.88
CA LYS A 567 -12.60 23.38 -5.68
C LYS A 567 -11.24 23.88 -5.20
N ASN A 568 -11.10 24.04 -3.88
CA ASN A 568 -9.82 24.45 -3.27
C ASN A 568 -8.72 23.42 -3.48
N PHE A 569 -9.04 22.14 -3.38
CA PHE A 569 -8.08 21.07 -3.64
C PHE A 569 -7.62 21.04 -5.10
N TYR A 570 -8.52 21.20 -6.06
CA TYR A 570 -8.13 21.25 -7.48
C TYR A 570 -7.24 22.46 -7.80
N LYS A 571 -7.45 23.60 -7.14
CA LYS A 571 -6.54 24.75 -7.23
C LYS A 571 -5.14 24.41 -6.68
N GLN A 572 -5.08 23.63 -5.59
CA GLN A 572 -3.81 23.17 -5.02
C GLN A 572 -3.07 22.22 -5.98
N VAL A 573 -3.79 21.32 -6.64
CA VAL A 573 -3.20 20.44 -7.68
C VAL A 573 -2.62 21.28 -8.82
N GLY A 574 -3.37 22.27 -9.31
CA GLY A 574 -2.89 23.24 -10.26
C GLY A 574 -3.56 23.17 -11.64
N ASP A 575 -2.91 23.80 -12.60
CA ASP A 575 -3.50 24.09 -13.91
C ASP A 575 -3.67 22.86 -14.82
N ARG A 576 -3.08 21.72 -14.46
CA ARG A 576 -3.16 20.48 -15.23
C ARG A 576 -4.32 19.57 -14.84
N VAL A 577 -5.17 19.99 -13.90
CA VAL A 577 -6.41 19.25 -13.63
C VAL A 577 -7.27 19.24 -14.89
N PRO A 578 -7.68 18.06 -15.40
CA PRO A 578 -8.46 17.97 -16.65
C PRO A 578 -9.78 18.71 -16.59
N ALA A 579 -10.18 19.32 -17.72
CA ALA A 579 -11.46 20.01 -17.87
C ALA A 579 -12.66 19.09 -17.56
N GLU A 580 -12.54 17.82 -17.92
CA GLU A 580 -13.58 16.79 -17.68
C GLU A 580 -13.90 16.63 -16.18
N LEU A 581 -12.92 16.80 -15.30
CA LEU A 581 -13.15 16.73 -13.85
C LEU A 581 -13.87 17.99 -13.33
N TYR A 582 -13.61 19.15 -13.91
CA TYR A 582 -14.40 20.37 -13.62
C TYR A 582 -15.83 20.27 -14.13
N GLU A 583 -16.05 19.62 -15.26
CA GLU A 583 -17.40 19.33 -15.79
C GLU A 583 -18.18 18.44 -14.81
N GLU A 584 -17.55 17.38 -14.28
CA GLU A 584 -18.15 16.50 -13.26
C GLU A 584 -18.45 17.27 -11.96
N LEU A 585 -17.55 18.13 -11.52
CA LEU A 585 -17.74 18.97 -10.33
C LEU A 585 -18.93 19.93 -10.51
N ALA A 586 -19.03 20.58 -11.66
CA ALA A 586 -20.14 21.47 -11.98
C ALA A 586 -21.47 20.72 -12.05
N ALA A 587 -21.49 19.53 -12.63
CA ALA A 587 -22.67 18.66 -12.69
C ALA A 587 -23.12 18.22 -11.28
N LEU A 588 -22.18 17.84 -10.42
CA LEU A 588 -22.46 17.50 -9.03
C LEU A 588 -23.11 18.68 -8.29
N GLU A 589 -22.50 19.87 -8.36
CA GLU A 589 -23.02 21.08 -7.73
C GLU A 589 -24.44 21.41 -8.22
N ALA A 590 -24.69 21.34 -9.54
CA ALA A 590 -25.99 21.58 -10.13
C ALA A 590 -27.03 20.54 -9.66
N ASN A 591 -26.67 19.28 -9.57
CA ASN A 591 -27.58 18.22 -9.11
C ASN A 591 -27.93 18.36 -7.63
N LEU A 592 -27.00 18.79 -6.80
CA LEU A 592 -27.23 19.03 -5.37
C LEU A 592 -28.15 20.21 -5.09
N LYS A 593 -28.24 21.17 -6.02
CA LYS A 593 -29.10 22.38 -5.92
C LYS A 593 -30.51 22.19 -6.48
N LYS A 594 -30.80 21.06 -7.11
CA LYS A 594 -32.17 20.72 -7.59
C LYS A 594 -33.04 20.29 -6.42
#